data_7b2066f5edfcfa679754e18f01a391e5
#
_entry.id   7b2066f5edfcfa679754e18f01a391e5
#
_cell.length_a   1.000
_cell.length_b   1.000
_cell.length_c   1.000
_cell.angle_alpha   90.00
_cell.angle_beta   90.00
_cell.angle_gamma   90.00
#
_symmetry.space_group_name_H-M   'P 1'
#
loop_
_entity.id
_entity.type
_entity.pdbx_description
1 polymer ?
#
loop_
_entity_poly.entity_id
_entity_poly.type
_entity_poly.pdbx_seq_one_letter_code
_entity_poly.pdbx_strand_id
1 'polypeptide(L)'
;LYIILKIIYSEGKFTITLDSNETLESGITIYESQNSPQAHRKLEATPIKFMDNISYKWLPEDIDTEAEGAHNGQNYIAYTFYVENRGKDTFNYWYEVILDDVIKNVDEAIRIRIYKNGEATTYAKKNALANAPEEGTTAFKELEDSPATLILESRLNFNPGDIDRYTIVVWLEGDDPECVDDLIGGEIKMHMNLTEEHIKED
;
A
#
# COMPACT_ATOMS: atom_id res chain seq x y z
N LEU A 1 -5.55 -9.76 -30.43
CA LEU A 1 -5.01 -10.29 -29.18
C LEU A 1 -4.43 -9.20 -28.31
N TYR A 2 -3.66 -8.28 -28.91
CA TYR A 2 -3.02 -7.14 -28.21
C TYR A 2 -4.03 -6.16 -27.61
N ILE A 3 -5.16 -5.92 -28.29
CA ILE A 3 -6.22 -5.02 -27.81
C ILE A 3 -6.95 -5.61 -26.58
N ILE A 4 -7.13 -6.93 -26.55
CA ILE A 4 -7.81 -7.61 -25.44
C ILE A 4 -6.93 -7.60 -24.19
N LEU A 5 -5.63 -7.78 -24.30
CA LEU A 5 -4.68 -7.70 -23.20
C LEU A 5 -4.65 -6.29 -22.57
N LYS A 6 -4.70 -5.23 -23.41
CA LYS A 6 -4.72 -3.85 -22.92
C LYS A 6 -5.99 -3.50 -22.14
N ILE A 7 -7.12 -4.10 -22.45
CA ILE A 7 -8.39 -3.90 -21.71
C ILE A 7 -8.35 -4.61 -20.34
N ILE A 8 -7.74 -5.78 -20.25
CA ILE A 8 -7.62 -6.54 -19.00
C ILE A 8 -6.69 -5.84 -18.00
N TYR A 9 -5.63 -5.19 -18.45
CA TYR A 9 -4.66 -4.47 -17.60
C TYR A 9 -5.09 -3.06 -17.22
N SER A 10 -6.05 -2.44 -17.90
CA SER A 10 -6.48 -1.05 -17.66
C SER A 10 -7.32 -0.84 -16.39
N GLU A 11 -7.68 -1.88 -15.65
CA GLU A 11 -8.49 -1.81 -14.42
C GLU A 11 -7.74 -2.22 -13.14
N GLY A 12 -6.43 -2.03 -13.10
CA GLY A 12 -5.62 -2.28 -11.90
C GLY A 12 -5.92 -1.26 -10.81
N LYS A 13 -6.92 -1.52 -9.96
CA LYS A 13 -7.18 -0.73 -8.76
C LYS A 13 -6.29 -1.23 -7.63
N PHE A 14 -5.67 -0.32 -6.88
CA PHE A 14 -5.08 -0.68 -5.61
C PHE A 14 -6.20 -1.02 -4.62
N THR A 15 -6.16 -2.21 -4.05
CA THR A 15 -7.19 -2.68 -3.12
C THR A 15 -6.59 -2.96 -1.75
N ILE A 16 -7.38 -2.71 -0.70
CA ILE A 16 -7.08 -3.08 0.68
C ILE A 16 -8.11 -4.13 1.09
N THR A 17 -7.67 -5.32 1.46
CA THR A 17 -8.51 -6.45 1.85
C THR A 17 -8.19 -6.92 3.25
N LEU A 18 -9.24 -7.35 3.98
CA LEU A 18 -9.09 -8.18 5.16
C LEU A 18 -9.05 -9.63 4.71
N ASP A 19 -7.94 -10.32 4.97
CA ASP A 19 -7.86 -11.76 4.76
C ASP A 19 -8.67 -12.46 5.87
N SER A 20 -9.75 -13.13 5.46
CA SER A 20 -10.69 -13.76 6.35
C SER A 20 -10.62 -15.28 6.25
N ASN A 21 -9.43 -15.86 6.44
CA ASN A 21 -9.33 -17.32 6.52
C ASN A 21 -9.85 -17.90 7.85
N GLU A 22 -10.21 -17.08 8.82
CA GLU A 22 -10.83 -17.53 10.05
C GLU A 22 -12.10 -16.74 10.35
N THR A 23 -13.19 -17.48 10.37
CA THR A 23 -14.50 -17.26 10.99
C THR A 23 -14.77 -15.92 11.68
N LEU A 24 -15.81 -15.27 11.26
CA LEU A 24 -16.87 -14.42 11.87
C LEU A 24 -16.68 -13.80 13.27
N GLU A 25 -15.59 -14.06 14.00
CA GLU A 25 -15.27 -13.53 15.33
C GLU A 25 -14.09 -12.54 15.32
N SER A 26 -13.48 -12.29 14.15
CA SER A 26 -12.43 -11.28 13.99
C SER A 26 -12.96 -9.91 14.39
N GLY A 27 -12.26 -9.26 15.29
CA GLY A 27 -12.59 -7.92 15.76
C GLY A 27 -12.11 -6.82 14.82
N ILE A 28 -11.26 -7.16 13.83
CA ILE A 28 -10.67 -6.20 12.91
C ILE A 28 -11.71 -5.69 11.89
N THR A 29 -11.71 -4.40 11.69
CA THR A 29 -12.62 -3.71 10.78
C THR A 29 -11.87 -2.65 10.03
N ILE A 30 -12.14 -2.48 8.72
CA ILE A 30 -11.60 -1.38 7.90
C ILE A 30 -12.72 -0.49 7.40
N TYR A 31 -12.46 0.82 7.30
CA TYR A 31 -13.39 1.81 6.77
C TYR A 31 -12.68 3.07 6.26
N GLU A 32 -13.34 3.86 5.42
CA GLU A 32 -12.75 5.04 4.78
C GLU A 32 -12.90 6.32 5.60
N SER A 33 -13.96 6.47 6.40
CA SER A 33 -14.24 7.72 7.09
C SER A 33 -14.62 7.52 8.54
N GLN A 34 -13.99 8.31 9.43
CA GLN A 34 -14.34 8.34 10.85
C GLN A 34 -15.75 8.92 11.10
N ASN A 35 -16.21 9.81 10.23
CA ASN A 35 -17.56 10.39 10.35
C ASN A 35 -18.67 9.40 9.98
N SER A 36 -18.35 8.37 9.21
CA SER A 36 -19.26 7.30 8.81
C SER A 36 -18.51 5.97 8.79
N PRO A 37 -18.18 5.39 9.95
CA PRO A 37 -17.31 4.22 10.07
C PRO A 37 -18.04 2.93 9.68
N GLN A 38 -18.47 2.86 8.41
CA GLN A 38 -19.10 1.68 7.85
C GLN A 38 -18.05 0.62 7.57
N ALA A 39 -18.22 -0.56 8.19
CA ALA A 39 -17.31 -1.68 8.02
C ALA A 39 -17.31 -2.22 6.60
N HIS A 40 -16.13 -2.41 6.06
CA HIS A 40 -15.90 -3.05 4.78
C HIS A 40 -14.95 -4.25 4.94
N ARG A 41 -15.01 -5.19 4.01
CA ARG A 41 -14.00 -6.26 3.88
C ARG A 41 -12.95 -5.92 2.83
N LYS A 42 -13.29 -5.00 1.95
CA LYS A 42 -12.45 -4.56 0.85
C LYS A 42 -12.69 -3.07 0.61
N LEU A 43 -11.62 -2.33 0.49
CA LEU A 43 -11.60 -0.94 0.05
C LEU A 43 -10.85 -0.85 -1.29
N GLU A 44 -11.16 0.14 -2.11
CA GLU A 44 -10.57 0.32 -3.44
C GLU A 44 -10.16 1.76 -3.66
N ALA A 45 -8.87 1.99 -3.90
CA ALA A 45 -8.37 3.28 -4.34
C ALA A 45 -8.79 3.58 -5.78
N THR A 46 -9.01 4.86 -6.08
CA THR A 46 -9.27 5.29 -7.46
C THR A 46 -8.02 5.10 -8.31
N PRO A 47 -8.08 4.39 -9.45
CA PRO A 47 -6.91 4.18 -10.28
C PRO A 47 -6.50 5.47 -11.02
N ILE A 48 -5.21 5.61 -11.30
CA ILE A 48 -4.67 6.62 -12.21
C ILE A 48 -4.31 5.92 -13.53
N LYS A 49 -4.81 6.44 -14.65
CA LYS A 49 -4.53 5.86 -15.98
C LYS A 49 -3.14 6.20 -16.51
N PHE A 50 -2.66 7.40 -16.18
CA PHE A 50 -1.37 7.91 -16.60
C PHE A 50 -0.75 8.64 -15.42
N MET A 51 0.49 8.33 -15.13
CA MET A 51 1.27 8.94 -14.05
C MET A 51 2.63 9.31 -14.64
N ASP A 52 2.96 10.61 -14.59
CA ASP A 52 4.31 11.06 -14.85
C ASP A 52 5.16 10.91 -13.60
N ASN A 53 6.46 10.78 -13.77
CA ASN A 53 7.38 10.78 -12.65
C ASN A 53 7.41 12.16 -11.98
N ILE A 54 7.50 12.14 -10.65
CA ILE A 54 7.63 13.32 -9.81
C ILE A 54 8.73 13.12 -8.78
N SER A 55 9.31 14.21 -8.28
CA SER A 55 10.12 14.13 -7.07
C SER A 55 9.22 14.04 -5.83
N TYR A 56 9.62 13.24 -4.84
CA TYR A 56 8.93 13.17 -3.54
C TYR A 56 8.72 14.56 -2.89
N LYS A 57 9.55 15.54 -3.24
CA LYS A 57 9.48 16.94 -2.76
C LYS A 57 8.23 17.68 -3.25
N TRP A 58 7.54 17.15 -4.25
CA TRP A 58 6.33 17.74 -4.82
C TRP A 58 5.05 17.14 -4.25
N LEU A 59 5.18 16.14 -3.37
CA LEU A 59 4.04 15.64 -2.62
C LEU A 59 3.59 16.70 -1.61
N PRO A 60 2.28 16.89 -1.39
CA PRO A 60 1.76 17.77 -0.35
C PRO A 60 2.31 17.39 1.03
N GLU A 61 2.68 18.38 1.84
CA GLU A 61 3.21 18.14 3.20
C GLU A 61 2.16 17.54 4.13
N ASP A 62 0.88 17.83 3.90
CA ASP A 62 -0.28 17.39 4.67
C ASP A 62 -1.05 16.22 4.04
N ILE A 63 -0.42 15.52 3.08
CA ILE A 63 -1.05 14.45 2.30
C ILE A 63 -1.68 13.35 3.17
N ASP A 64 -1.13 13.08 4.34
CA ASP A 64 -1.67 12.09 5.27
C ASP A 64 -2.85 12.62 6.10
N THR A 65 -3.08 13.94 6.14
CA THR A 65 -4.15 14.58 6.92
C THR A 65 -5.18 15.32 6.06
N GLU A 66 -4.90 15.50 4.76
CA GLU A 66 -5.70 16.29 3.82
C GLU A 66 -7.12 15.76 3.65
N ALA A 67 -7.29 14.45 3.51
CA ALA A 67 -8.57 13.85 3.20
C ALA A 67 -8.68 12.40 3.69
N GLU A 68 -9.87 11.82 3.55
CA GLU A 68 -10.20 10.42 3.80
C GLU A 68 -10.61 9.74 2.48
N GLY A 69 -10.41 8.43 2.38
CA GLY A 69 -10.63 7.68 1.14
C GLY A 69 -9.62 8.05 0.04
N ALA A 70 -10.06 8.02 -1.22
CA ALA A 70 -9.21 8.33 -2.37
C ALA A 70 -9.04 9.84 -2.55
N HIS A 71 -7.79 10.33 -2.53
CA HIS A 71 -7.44 11.73 -2.74
C HIS A 71 -6.19 11.88 -3.61
N ASN A 72 -6.18 11.19 -4.76
CA ASN A 72 -5.09 11.20 -5.72
C ASN A 72 -4.75 12.60 -6.19
N GLY A 73 -3.46 12.87 -6.36
CA GLY A 73 -2.99 13.96 -7.19
C GLY A 73 -2.92 13.56 -8.67
N GLN A 74 -2.37 14.44 -9.50
CA GLN A 74 -2.21 14.16 -10.92
C GLN A 74 -1.24 13.00 -11.19
N ASN A 75 -0.17 12.91 -10.39
CA ASN A 75 0.94 11.98 -10.61
C ASN A 75 1.26 11.14 -9.36
N TYR A 76 0.30 10.93 -8.50
CA TYR A 76 0.40 10.00 -7.38
C TYR A 76 -0.97 9.47 -6.98
N ILE A 77 -1.00 8.25 -6.49
CA ILE A 77 -2.15 7.68 -5.80
C ILE A 77 -2.03 8.04 -4.33
N ALA A 78 -3.11 8.51 -3.71
CA ALA A 78 -3.20 8.66 -2.26
C ALA A 78 -4.53 8.12 -1.76
N TYR A 79 -4.48 7.32 -0.70
CA TYR A 79 -5.65 6.68 -0.13
C TYR A 79 -5.53 6.58 1.38
N THR A 80 -6.50 7.15 2.08
CA THR A 80 -6.56 7.13 3.55
C THR A 80 -7.70 6.24 4.02
N PHE A 81 -7.41 5.37 4.99
CA PHE A 81 -8.39 4.49 5.62
C PHE A 81 -8.03 4.22 7.08
N TYR A 82 -8.93 3.58 7.77
CA TYR A 82 -8.81 3.25 9.18
C TYR A 82 -8.93 1.74 9.40
N VAL A 83 -8.16 1.26 10.35
CA VAL A 83 -8.24 -0.10 10.89
C VAL A 83 -8.64 0.03 12.36
N GLU A 84 -9.69 -0.66 12.78
CA GLU A 84 -10.23 -0.59 14.14
C GLU A 84 -10.41 -1.98 14.72
N ASN A 85 -10.05 -2.16 15.99
CA ASN A 85 -10.41 -3.34 16.75
C ASN A 85 -11.78 -3.13 17.41
N ARG A 86 -12.84 -3.67 16.81
CA ARG A 86 -14.20 -3.70 17.36
C ARG A 86 -14.51 -4.96 18.17
N GLY A 87 -13.52 -5.82 18.30
CA GLY A 87 -13.61 -7.04 19.11
C GLY A 87 -13.50 -6.78 20.60
N LYS A 88 -13.39 -7.87 21.36
CA LYS A 88 -13.26 -7.84 22.82
C LYS A 88 -11.85 -8.18 23.28
N ASP A 89 -11.07 -8.79 22.40
CA ASP A 89 -9.74 -9.32 22.70
C ASP A 89 -8.65 -8.46 22.05
N THR A 90 -7.48 -8.48 22.66
CA THR A 90 -6.26 -7.89 22.09
C THR A 90 -5.67 -8.91 21.12
N PHE A 91 -5.30 -8.44 19.93
CA PHE A 91 -4.63 -9.27 18.94
C PHE A 91 -3.49 -8.51 18.27
N ASN A 92 -2.69 -9.22 17.49
CA ASN A 92 -1.75 -8.62 16.54
C ASN A 92 -2.38 -8.65 15.16
N TYR A 93 -1.99 -7.72 14.28
CA TYR A 93 -2.28 -7.86 12.87
C TYR A 93 -1.04 -7.55 12.03
N TRP A 94 -1.00 -8.15 10.87
CA TRP A 94 0.00 -7.92 9.85
C TRP A 94 -0.62 -7.17 8.70
N TYR A 95 0.16 -6.30 8.07
CA TYR A 95 -0.20 -5.76 6.78
C TYR A 95 0.93 -6.02 5.79
N GLU A 96 0.54 -6.40 4.60
CA GLU A 96 1.46 -6.67 3.50
C GLU A 96 1.00 -5.95 2.24
N VAL A 97 1.96 -5.47 1.44
CA VAL A 97 1.72 -4.97 0.09
C VAL A 97 2.32 -5.97 -0.88
N ILE A 98 1.49 -6.46 -1.77
CA ILE A 98 1.83 -7.51 -2.73
C ILE A 98 1.81 -6.92 -4.14
N LEU A 99 2.85 -7.23 -4.91
CA LEU A 99 2.96 -6.93 -6.33
C LEU A 99 2.22 -8.03 -7.13
N ASP A 100 1.12 -7.65 -7.77
CA ASP A 100 0.33 -8.59 -8.58
C ASP A 100 0.90 -8.72 -9.99
N ASP A 101 1.35 -7.60 -10.57
CA ASP A 101 1.87 -7.56 -11.93
C ASP A 101 2.74 -6.31 -12.15
N VAL A 102 3.74 -6.44 -13.01
CA VAL A 102 4.61 -5.35 -13.42
C VAL A 102 5.00 -5.48 -14.88
N ILE A 103 4.87 -4.38 -15.63
CA ILE A 103 5.26 -4.28 -17.03
C ILE A 103 6.35 -3.24 -17.16
N LYS A 104 7.41 -3.56 -17.91
CA LYS A 104 8.58 -2.71 -18.16
C LYS A 104 9.33 -2.29 -16.89
N ASN A 105 9.32 -3.14 -15.88
CA ASN A 105 10.08 -2.93 -14.65
C ASN A 105 9.84 -1.56 -13.96
N VAL A 106 8.61 -1.02 -14.01
CA VAL A 106 8.30 0.26 -13.35
C VAL A 106 8.48 0.18 -11.83
N ASP A 107 8.54 -1.03 -11.27
CA ASP A 107 8.86 -1.28 -9.88
C ASP A 107 10.26 -0.79 -9.47
N GLU A 108 11.19 -0.61 -10.43
CA GLU A 108 12.52 -0.05 -10.17
C GLU A 108 12.46 1.37 -9.62
N ALA A 109 11.54 2.20 -10.11
CA ALA A 109 11.42 3.61 -9.73
C ALA A 109 10.16 3.94 -8.92
N ILE A 110 9.31 2.96 -8.62
CA ILE A 110 8.13 3.16 -7.76
C ILE A 110 8.56 3.41 -6.32
N ARG A 111 7.85 4.33 -5.67
CA ARG A 111 7.88 4.54 -4.22
C ARG A 111 6.51 4.27 -3.64
N ILE A 112 6.51 3.60 -2.49
CA ILE A 112 5.31 3.38 -1.67
C ILE A 112 5.60 4.01 -0.31
N ARG A 113 4.86 5.06 0.04
CA ARG A 113 4.94 5.66 1.37
C ARG A 113 3.71 5.30 2.16
N ILE A 114 3.92 4.73 3.34
CA ILE A 114 2.87 4.40 4.28
C ILE A 114 3.00 5.33 5.47
N TYR A 115 1.99 6.14 5.70
CA TYR A 115 1.79 6.84 6.95
C TYR A 115 0.93 5.96 7.85
N LYS A 116 1.41 5.69 9.05
CA LYS A 116 0.67 5.01 10.10
C LYS A 116 0.61 5.93 11.30
N ASN A 117 -0.58 6.42 11.63
CA ASN A 117 -0.79 7.37 12.72
C ASN A 117 0.11 8.62 12.64
N GLY A 118 0.39 9.11 11.41
CA GLY A 118 1.24 10.26 11.13
C GLY A 118 2.75 9.94 10.99
N GLU A 119 3.17 8.72 11.29
CA GLU A 119 4.56 8.28 11.06
C GLU A 119 4.73 7.72 9.66
N ALA A 120 5.64 8.31 8.88
CA ALA A 120 5.87 7.95 7.49
C ALA A 120 7.05 7.00 7.32
N THR A 121 6.85 5.93 6.56
CA THR A 121 7.94 5.08 6.04
C THR A 121 7.81 5.00 4.52
N THR A 122 8.89 5.30 3.80
CA THR A 122 8.93 5.18 2.34
C THR A 122 9.67 3.91 1.96
N TYR A 123 9.05 3.11 1.12
CA TYR A 123 9.60 1.86 0.62
C TYR A 123 9.93 1.95 -0.85
N ALA A 124 11.01 1.29 -1.26
CA ALA A 124 11.49 1.24 -2.64
C ALA A 124 12.22 -0.07 -2.92
N LYS A 125 12.38 -0.39 -4.19
CA LYS A 125 13.32 -1.41 -4.61
C LYS A 125 14.74 -0.94 -4.30
N LYS A 126 15.66 -1.87 -4.05
CA LYS A 126 17.08 -1.55 -3.87
C LYS A 126 17.65 -1.00 -5.17
N ASN A 127 18.57 -0.04 -5.03
CA ASN A 127 19.39 0.42 -6.15
C ASN A 127 20.10 -0.77 -6.83
N ALA A 128 19.90 -0.92 -8.12
CA ALA A 128 20.40 -2.08 -8.87
C ALA A 128 21.94 -2.17 -8.91
N LEU A 129 22.64 -1.03 -8.87
CA LEU A 129 24.10 -0.98 -8.91
C LEU A 129 24.71 -1.18 -7.53
N ALA A 130 24.14 -0.53 -6.51
CA ALA A 130 24.68 -0.57 -5.15
C ALA A 130 24.17 -1.77 -4.34
N ASN A 131 23.11 -2.41 -4.77
CA ASN A 131 22.37 -3.45 -4.01
C ASN A 131 22.05 -3.01 -2.57
N ALA A 132 21.67 -1.76 -2.41
CA ALA A 132 21.39 -1.09 -1.14
C ALA A 132 20.07 -0.30 -1.23
N PRO A 133 19.40 -0.02 -0.10
CA PRO A 133 18.24 0.86 -0.10
C PRO A 133 18.53 2.21 -0.77
N GLU A 134 17.58 2.73 -1.51
CA GLU A 134 17.61 4.10 -2.00
C GLU A 134 17.63 5.09 -0.83
N GLU A 135 18.21 6.27 -1.04
CA GLU A 135 18.35 7.28 0.02
C GLU A 135 16.97 7.63 0.64
N GLY A 136 16.90 7.56 1.96
CA GLY A 136 15.67 7.88 2.70
C GLY A 136 14.55 6.83 2.58
N THR A 137 14.88 5.63 2.10
CA THR A 137 13.90 4.55 1.94
C THR A 137 14.25 3.30 2.74
N THR A 138 13.25 2.45 2.94
CA THR A 138 13.37 1.07 3.35
C THR A 138 13.25 0.18 2.12
N ALA A 139 14.15 -0.78 1.94
CA ALA A 139 14.09 -1.69 0.81
C ALA A 139 12.83 -2.56 0.85
N PHE A 140 12.27 -2.85 -0.33
CA PHE A 140 11.27 -3.90 -0.46
C PHE A 140 11.79 -5.21 0.10
N LYS A 141 10.90 -6.01 0.66
CA LYS A 141 11.23 -7.35 1.16
C LYS A 141 11.66 -8.26 0.00
N GLU A 142 12.57 -9.16 0.28
CA GLU A 142 13.03 -10.20 -0.64
C GLU A 142 12.80 -11.54 0.05
N LEU A 143 11.52 -12.00 0.07
CA LEU A 143 11.14 -13.23 0.74
C LEU A 143 11.18 -14.40 -0.26
N GLU A 144 11.92 -15.44 0.05
CA GLU A 144 12.05 -16.62 -0.83
C GLU A 144 10.71 -17.32 -1.07
N ASP A 145 9.89 -17.44 0.00
CA ASP A 145 8.59 -18.11 -0.04
C ASP A 145 7.46 -17.21 -0.55
N SER A 146 7.68 -15.90 -0.63
CA SER A 146 6.70 -14.92 -1.08
C SER A 146 7.36 -13.75 -1.82
N PRO A 147 7.94 -13.99 -3.00
CA PRO A 147 8.75 -12.99 -3.72
C PRO A 147 7.94 -11.78 -4.20
N ALA A 148 6.62 -11.90 -4.27
CA ALA A 148 5.72 -10.80 -4.62
C ALA A 148 5.42 -9.84 -3.45
N THR A 149 5.75 -10.20 -2.22
CA THR A 149 5.52 -9.36 -1.04
C THR A 149 6.58 -8.28 -0.95
N LEU A 150 6.18 -7.04 -1.24
CA LEU A 150 7.07 -5.86 -1.19
C LEU A 150 7.23 -5.32 0.23
N ILE A 151 6.15 -5.31 1.00
CA ILE A 151 6.11 -4.79 2.36
C ILE A 151 5.42 -5.81 3.25
N LEU A 152 5.98 -6.07 4.43
CA LEU A 152 5.38 -6.92 5.45
C LEU A 152 5.76 -6.34 6.81
N GLU A 153 4.75 -5.84 7.53
CA GLU A 153 4.92 -5.20 8.83
C GLU A 153 3.81 -5.64 9.80
N SER A 154 4.09 -5.57 11.09
CA SER A 154 3.16 -5.96 12.14
C SER A 154 2.71 -4.79 13.00
N ARG A 155 1.50 -4.90 13.54
CA ARG A 155 0.96 -4.08 14.62
C ARG A 155 0.70 -4.97 15.82
N LEU A 156 1.53 -4.86 16.84
CA LEU A 156 1.42 -5.65 18.06
C LEU A 156 0.48 -5.00 19.06
N ASN A 157 -0.18 -5.85 19.87
CA ASN A 157 -1.05 -5.44 20.98
C ASN A 157 -2.13 -4.43 20.55
N PHE A 158 -2.90 -4.80 19.52
CA PHE A 158 -4.02 -4.00 19.05
C PHE A 158 -5.23 -4.24 19.96
N ASN A 159 -5.42 -3.32 20.92
CA ASN A 159 -6.42 -3.48 21.96
C ASN A 159 -7.83 -3.16 21.48
N PRO A 160 -8.88 -3.70 22.14
CA PRO A 160 -10.26 -3.30 21.88
C PRO A 160 -10.43 -1.78 21.90
N GLY A 161 -10.99 -1.23 20.81
CA GLY A 161 -11.19 0.20 20.62
C GLY A 161 -9.99 0.96 20.06
N ASP A 162 -8.84 0.32 19.87
CA ASP A 162 -7.72 0.95 19.15
C ASP A 162 -8.09 1.20 17.69
N ILE A 163 -7.66 2.35 17.17
CA ILE A 163 -7.84 2.76 15.78
C ILE A 163 -6.48 3.17 15.22
N ASP A 164 -6.06 2.54 14.15
CA ASP A 164 -4.90 2.96 13.36
C ASP A 164 -5.37 3.64 12.07
N ARG A 165 -4.82 4.82 11.78
CA ARG A 165 -5.03 5.56 10.55
C ARG A 165 -3.89 5.27 9.59
N TYR A 166 -4.22 4.88 8.39
CA TYR A 166 -3.27 4.65 7.30
C TYR A 166 -3.49 5.62 6.17
N THR A 167 -2.41 6.16 5.62
CA THR A 167 -2.41 6.81 4.31
C THR A 167 -1.34 6.14 3.46
N ILE A 168 -1.75 5.61 2.31
CA ILE A 168 -0.84 4.99 1.34
C ILE A 168 -0.68 5.95 0.18
N VAL A 169 0.56 6.27 -0.15
CA VAL A 169 0.92 7.13 -1.28
C VAL A 169 1.84 6.34 -2.21
N VAL A 170 1.49 6.30 -3.50
CA VAL A 170 2.28 5.62 -4.53
C VAL A 170 2.59 6.60 -5.65
N TRP A 171 3.86 6.71 -6.01
CA TRP A 171 4.32 7.55 -7.12
C TRP A 171 5.53 6.94 -7.83
N LEU A 172 5.84 7.46 -9.02
CA LEU A 172 7.07 7.15 -9.74
C LEU A 172 8.10 8.24 -9.42
N GLU A 173 9.23 7.85 -8.82
CA GLU A 173 10.26 8.79 -8.35
C GLU A 173 11.16 9.24 -9.48
N GLY A 174 11.08 10.53 -9.84
CA GLY A 174 11.87 11.11 -10.93
C GLY A 174 13.33 11.35 -10.59
N ASP A 175 13.68 11.44 -9.30
CA ASP A 175 15.07 11.60 -8.84
C ASP A 175 15.81 10.23 -8.78
N ASP A 176 15.12 9.13 -9.06
CA ASP A 176 15.68 7.78 -9.09
C ASP A 176 16.51 7.55 -10.36
N PRO A 177 17.77 7.08 -10.26
CA PRO A 177 18.60 6.77 -11.41
C PRO A 177 18.01 5.70 -12.35
N GLU A 178 17.18 4.79 -11.83
CA GLU A 178 16.48 3.77 -12.58
C GLU A 178 15.19 4.30 -13.26
N CYS A 179 14.80 5.55 -13.01
CA CYS A 179 13.66 6.20 -13.69
C CYS A 179 14.05 6.66 -15.09
N VAL A 180 14.13 5.74 -16.02
CA VAL A 180 14.61 5.95 -17.41
C VAL A 180 13.46 5.79 -18.43
N ASP A 181 13.71 6.26 -19.67
CA ASP A 181 12.70 6.23 -20.75
C ASP A 181 12.17 4.82 -21.08
N ASP A 182 12.91 3.76 -20.75
CA ASP A 182 12.47 2.37 -20.95
C ASP A 182 11.23 2.01 -20.09
N LEU A 183 10.96 2.75 -19.02
CA LEU A 183 9.78 2.60 -18.19
C LEU A 183 8.51 3.17 -18.83
N ILE A 184 8.62 4.00 -19.86
CA ILE A 184 7.47 4.64 -20.51
C ILE A 184 6.49 3.60 -21.05
N GLY A 185 5.22 3.72 -20.64
CA GLY A 185 4.14 2.77 -20.95
C GLY A 185 4.22 1.48 -20.15
N GLY A 186 4.97 1.48 -19.05
CA GLY A 186 4.93 0.43 -18.05
C GLY A 186 3.63 0.48 -17.24
N GLU A 187 3.34 -0.60 -16.55
CA GLU A 187 2.16 -0.74 -15.69
C GLU A 187 2.56 -1.45 -14.39
N ILE A 188 1.91 -1.12 -13.30
CA ILE A 188 2.05 -1.82 -12.02
C ILE A 188 0.69 -2.06 -11.40
N LYS A 189 0.53 -3.24 -10.84
CA LYS A 189 -0.66 -3.61 -10.08
C LYS A 189 -0.25 -4.17 -8.74
N MET A 190 -0.86 -3.67 -7.70
CA MET A 190 -0.58 -4.05 -6.31
C MET A 190 -1.86 -4.10 -5.50
N HIS A 191 -1.83 -4.86 -4.43
CA HIS A 191 -2.86 -4.80 -3.40
C HIS A 191 -2.25 -4.89 -2.00
N MET A 192 -3.04 -4.52 -0.99
CA MET A 192 -2.68 -4.64 0.41
C MET A 192 -3.62 -5.61 1.11
N ASN A 193 -3.06 -6.52 1.89
CA ASN A 193 -3.80 -7.42 2.77
C ASN A 193 -3.55 -7.05 4.23
N LEU A 194 -4.59 -7.22 5.05
CA LEU A 194 -4.50 -7.17 6.50
C LEU A 194 -4.94 -8.52 7.06
N THR A 195 -4.11 -9.12 7.90
CA THR A 195 -4.34 -10.43 8.50
C THR A 195 -4.25 -10.32 10.00
N GLU A 196 -5.28 -10.78 10.70
CA GLU A 196 -5.33 -10.84 12.16
C GLU A 196 -4.59 -12.08 12.67
N GLU A 197 -3.83 -11.93 13.76
CA GLU A 197 -3.18 -13.00 14.46
C GLU A 197 -3.59 -12.98 15.94
N HIS A 198 -4.30 -14.03 16.37
CA HIS A 198 -4.65 -14.17 17.78
C HIS A 198 -3.43 -14.57 18.61
N ILE A 199 -3.21 -13.82 19.69
CA ILE A 199 -2.18 -14.15 20.69
C ILE A 199 -2.70 -15.37 21.46
N LYS A 200 -2.06 -16.52 21.30
CA LYS A 200 -2.32 -17.68 22.16
C LYS A 200 -1.68 -17.39 23.51
N GLU A 201 -2.49 -17.25 24.54
CA GLU A 201 -1.99 -17.30 25.92
C GLU A 201 -1.56 -18.75 26.20
N ASP A 202 -0.27 -18.95 26.50
CA ASP A 202 0.30 -20.23 26.95
C ASP A 202 -0.08 -20.55 28.42
#